data_03ab4cb0edbb4c928a1cc70df958cb93
#
_entry.id   03ab4cb0edbb4c928a1cc70df958cb93
#
_cell.length_a   1.000
_cell.length_b   1.000
_cell.length_c   1.000
_cell.angle_alpha   90.00
_cell.angle_beta   90.00
_cell.angle_gamma   90.00
#
_symmetry.space_group_name_H-M   'P 1'
#
loop_
_entity.id
_entity.type
_entity.pdbx_description
1 polymer ?
#
loop_
_entity_poly.entity_id
_entity_poly.type
_entity_poly.pdbx_seq_one_letter_code
_entity_poly.pdbx_strand_id
1 'polypeptide(L)'
;MTTQPFFYVYILESLSDPTRHYTGFTEDLKQRVEHHNAGSVPHTAKFRPWRLQTAIAFTDRERALELERYLKTGSGRAFARRRL
;
A
#
# COMPACT_ATOMS: atom_id res chain seq x y z
N MET A 1 14.77 13.33 -21.62
CA MET A 1 13.68 13.62 -20.70
C MET A 1 13.89 12.87 -19.40
N THR A 2 13.77 13.57 -18.29
CA THR A 2 13.97 12.96 -16.99
C THR A 2 12.65 12.48 -16.44
N THR A 3 12.57 11.21 -16.08
CA THR A 3 11.40 10.68 -15.42
C THR A 3 11.50 11.03 -13.94
N GLN A 4 10.50 11.72 -13.43
CA GLN A 4 10.46 12.02 -12.02
C GLN A 4 10.03 10.77 -11.25
N PRO A 5 10.85 10.26 -10.33
CA PRO A 5 10.45 9.11 -9.52
C PRO A 5 9.39 9.54 -8.51
N PHE A 6 8.43 8.67 -8.31
CA PHE A 6 7.43 8.86 -7.27
C PHE A 6 7.63 7.83 -6.18
N PHE A 7 7.20 8.22 -4.98
CA PHE A 7 7.17 7.34 -3.82
C PHE A 7 5.70 7.11 -3.51
N TYR A 8 5.30 5.85 -3.43
CA TYR A 8 3.88 5.51 -3.30
C TYR A 8 3.58 4.97 -1.92
N VAL A 9 2.49 5.46 -1.35
CA VAL A 9 1.84 4.80 -0.22
C VAL A 9 0.62 4.12 -0.81
N TYR A 10 0.47 2.83 -0.56
CA TYR A 10 -0.60 2.06 -1.18
C TYR A 10 -1.35 1.25 -0.15
N ILE A 11 -2.61 0.97 -0.46
CA ILE A 11 -3.46 0.11 0.35
C ILE A 11 -3.97 -1.00 -0.55
N LEU A 12 -3.75 -2.24 -0.12
CA LEU A 12 -4.27 -3.43 -0.78
C LEU A 12 -5.47 -3.94 -0.02
N GLU A 13 -6.44 -4.51 -0.75
CA GLU A 13 -7.57 -5.21 -0.17
C GLU A 13 -7.47 -6.68 -0.56
N SER A 14 -7.63 -7.58 0.40
CA SER A 14 -7.64 -9.01 0.11
C SER A 14 -8.94 -9.39 -0.59
N LEU A 15 -8.84 -10.14 -1.69
CA LEU A 15 -10.02 -10.64 -2.38
C LEU A 15 -10.56 -11.90 -1.73
N SER A 16 -9.75 -12.62 -0.96
CA SER A 16 -10.18 -13.80 -0.23
C SER A 16 -10.84 -13.44 1.11
N ASP A 17 -10.47 -12.28 1.68
CA ASP A 17 -11.05 -11.78 2.94
C ASP A 17 -11.06 -10.25 2.90
N PRO A 18 -12.17 -9.64 2.40
CA PRO A 18 -12.23 -8.17 2.24
C PRO A 18 -12.10 -7.36 3.53
N THR A 19 -12.11 -8.00 4.70
CA THR A 19 -11.85 -7.30 5.95
C THR A 19 -10.36 -7.07 6.17
N ARG A 20 -9.51 -7.72 5.37
CA ARG A 20 -8.05 -7.60 5.49
C ARG A 20 -7.50 -6.60 4.49
N HIS A 21 -6.71 -5.68 5.00
CA HIS A 21 -6.03 -4.66 4.20
C HIS A 21 -4.57 -4.64 4.56
N TYR A 22 -3.74 -4.19 3.63
CA TYR A 22 -2.32 -4.04 3.85
C TYR A 22 -1.89 -2.66 3.36
N THR A 23 -1.18 -1.92 4.20
CA THR A 23 -0.64 -0.60 3.84
C THR A 23 0.87 -0.70 3.71
N GLY A 24 1.42 -0.18 2.61
CA GLY A 24 2.83 -0.25 2.36
C GLY A 24 3.38 0.97 1.64
N PHE A 25 4.68 0.97 1.46
CA PHE A 25 5.43 2.00 0.76
C PHE A 25 6.26 1.33 -0.34
N THR A 26 6.32 1.94 -1.51
CA THR A 26 7.15 1.42 -2.60
C THR A 26 7.48 2.50 -3.60
N GLU A 27 8.56 2.30 -4.35
CA GLU A 27 8.91 3.13 -5.49
C GLU A 27 8.48 2.47 -6.80
N ASP A 28 8.05 1.22 -6.76
CA ASP A 28 7.58 0.48 -7.93
C ASP A 28 6.28 -0.23 -7.58
N LEU A 29 5.17 0.46 -7.83
CA LEU A 29 3.86 -0.02 -7.42
C LEU A 29 3.47 -1.33 -8.09
N LYS A 30 3.69 -1.43 -9.40
CA LYS A 30 3.32 -2.62 -10.16
C LYS A 30 4.07 -3.85 -9.65
N GLN A 31 5.40 -3.72 -9.50
CA GLN A 31 6.22 -4.81 -9.03
C GLN A 31 5.84 -5.24 -7.62
N ARG A 32 5.53 -4.27 -6.75
CA ARG A 32 5.18 -4.57 -5.37
C ARG A 32 3.87 -5.34 -5.28
N VAL A 33 2.86 -4.95 -6.06
CA VAL A 33 1.59 -5.69 -6.09
C VAL A 33 1.81 -7.10 -6.62
N GLU A 34 2.63 -7.26 -7.64
CA GLU A 34 2.98 -8.58 -8.16
C GLU A 34 3.67 -9.43 -7.09
N HIS A 35 4.58 -8.84 -6.30
CA HIS A 35 5.28 -9.55 -5.22
C HIS A 35 4.29 -10.04 -4.15
N HIS A 36 3.33 -9.21 -3.76
CA HIS A 36 2.31 -9.63 -2.80
C HIS A 36 1.51 -10.81 -3.34
N ASN A 37 1.12 -10.75 -4.60
CA ASN A 37 0.32 -11.81 -5.23
C ASN A 37 1.11 -13.07 -5.55
N ALA A 38 2.43 -12.94 -5.68
CA ALA A 38 3.31 -14.10 -5.86
C ALA A 38 3.58 -14.85 -4.54
N GLY A 39 3.19 -14.26 -3.40
CA GLY A 39 3.44 -14.86 -2.10
C GLY A 39 4.83 -14.60 -1.57
N SER A 40 5.54 -13.63 -2.14
CA SER A 40 6.92 -13.30 -1.74
C SER A 40 6.99 -12.51 -0.43
N VAL A 41 5.85 -11.99 0.02
CA VAL A 41 5.75 -11.22 1.28
C VAL A 41 5.01 -12.08 2.29
N PRO A 42 5.70 -12.59 3.33
CA PRO A 42 5.09 -13.56 4.25
C PRO A 42 3.80 -13.09 4.92
N HIS A 43 3.73 -11.81 5.31
CA HIS A 43 2.55 -11.28 6.01
C HIS A 43 1.30 -11.29 5.15
N THR A 44 1.43 -11.21 3.83
CA THR A 44 0.28 -11.09 2.93
C THR A 44 0.00 -12.35 2.15
N ALA A 45 0.92 -13.33 2.19
CA ALA A 45 0.81 -14.53 1.37
C ALA A 45 -0.47 -15.32 1.56
N LYS A 46 -0.93 -15.47 2.80
CA LYS A 46 -2.11 -16.28 3.10
C LYS A 46 -3.44 -15.60 2.77
N PHE A 47 -3.42 -14.30 2.49
CA PHE A 47 -4.64 -13.55 2.15
C PHE A 47 -4.71 -13.18 0.68
N ARG A 48 -3.92 -13.85 -0.15
CA ARG A 48 -3.95 -13.65 -1.61
C ARG A 48 -5.28 -14.12 -2.19
N PRO A 49 -5.70 -13.60 -3.33
CA PRO A 49 -5.06 -12.52 -4.09
C PRO A 49 -5.42 -11.15 -3.53
N TRP A 50 -4.54 -10.18 -3.81
CA TRP A 50 -4.70 -8.80 -3.38
C TRP A 50 -5.04 -7.91 -4.57
N ARG A 51 -5.91 -6.94 -4.37
CA ARG A 51 -6.11 -5.89 -5.36
C ARG A 51 -5.65 -4.56 -4.80
N LEU A 52 -5.17 -3.70 -5.68
CA LEU A 52 -4.82 -2.34 -5.28
C LEU A 52 -6.10 -1.56 -5.06
N GLN A 53 -6.31 -1.07 -3.84
CA GLN A 53 -7.47 -0.27 -3.50
C GLN A 53 -7.18 1.21 -3.68
N THR A 54 -6.03 1.67 -3.16
CA THR A 54 -5.66 3.08 -3.14
C THR A 54 -4.16 3.20 -3.32
N ALA A 55 -3.73 4.22 -4.07
CA ALA A 55 -2.33 4.57 -4.17
C ALA A 55 -2.20 6.08 -4.18
N ILE A 56 -1.25 6.60 -3.39
CA ILE A 56 -0.97 8.03 -3.32
C ILE A 56 0.49 8.22 -3.71
N ALA A 57 0.73 9.03 -4.73
CA ALA A 57 2.06 9.30 -5.23
C ALA A 57 2.61 10.58 -4.60
N PHE A 58 3.84 10.49 -4.11
CA PHE A 58 4.54 11.62 -3.51
C PHE A 58 5.82 11.89 -4.29
N THR A 59 6.20 13.14 -4.39
CA THR A 59 7.52 13.50 -4.90
C THR A 59 8.56 13.54 -3.78
N ASP A 60 8.12 13.56 -2.53
CA ASP A 60 8.96 13.64 -1.34
C ASP A 60 8.89 12.32 -0.56
N ARG A 61 10.02 11.63 -0.46
CA ARG A 61 10.11 10.34 0.20
C ARG A 61 9.69 10.39 1.67
N GLU A 62 10.12 11.42 2.39
CA GLU A 62 9.82 11.54 3.82
C GLU A 62 8.33 11.74 4.08
N ARG A 63 7.67 12.52 3.23
CA ARG A 63 6.22 12.71 3.36
C ARG A 63 5.46 11.40 3.12
N ALA A 64 5.92 10.61 2.15
CA ALA A 64 5.32 9.32 1.90
C ALA A 64 5.46 8.40 3.11
N LEU A 65 6.67 8.34 3.69
CA LEU A 65 6.91 7.51 4.86
C LEU A 65 6.11 7.97 6.07
N GLU A 66 5.94 9.29 6.24
CA GLU A 66 5.10 9.83 7.31
C GLU A 66 3.65 9.37 7.17
N LEU A 67 3.11 9.44 5.96
CA LEU A 67 1.75 8.98 5.71
C LEU A 67 1.62 7.48 5.96
N GLU A 68 2.57 6.70 5.48
CA GLU A 68 2.54 5.25 5.67
C GLU A 68 2.51 4.91 7.17
N ARG A 69 3.36 5.56 7.96
CA ARG A 69 3.37 5.34 9.40
C ARG A 69 2.05 5.75 10.05
N TYR A 70 1.50 6.89 9.65
CA TYR A 70 0.23 7.35 10.18
C TYR A 70 -0.90 6.38 9.88
N LEU A 71 -0.97 5.86 8.67
CA LEU A 71 -2.03 4.93 8.26
C LEU A 71 -1.99 3.61 9.01
N LYS A 72 -0.89 3.31 9.68
CA LYS A 72 -0.76 2.10 10.50
C LYS A 72 -1.16 2.33 11.97
N THR A 73 -1.46 3.57 12.34
CA THR A 73 -2.00 3.88 13.67
C THR A 73 -3.50 3.68 13.68
N GLY A 74 -4.10 3.66 14.88
CA GLY A 74 -5.55 3.57 15.00
C GLY A 74 -6.27 4.71 14.32
N SER A 75 -5.79 5.96 14.52
CA SER A 75 -6.37 7.14 13.88
C SER A 75 -6.25 7.08 12.37
N GLY A 76 -5.10 6.65 11.86
CA GLY A 76 -4.86 6.53 10.43
C GLY A 76 -5.73 5.47 9.79
N ARG A 77 -5.95 4.35 10.47
CA ARG A 77 -6.85 3.31 9.99
C ARG A 77 -8.27 3.81 9.89
N ALA A 78 -8.73 4.57 10.88
CA ALA A 78 -10.05 5.18 10.86
C ALA A 78 -10.17 6.18 9.70
N PHE A 79 -9.13 6.99 9.49
CA PHE A 79 -9.08 7.92 8.38
C PHE A 79 -9.18 7.18 7.04
N ALA A 80 -8.40 6.11 6.88
CA ALA A 80 -8.39 5.35 5.64
C ALA A 80 -9.74 4.72 5.33
N ARG A 81 -10.43 4.19 6.35
CA ARG A 81 -11.76 3.61 6.16
C ARG A 81 -12.78 4.63 5.66
N ARG A 82 -12.62 5.90 6.03
CA ARG A 82 -13.56 6.95 5.65
C ARG A 82 -13.21 7.60 4.32
N ARG A 83 -11.93 7.71 3.99
CA ARG A 83 -11.46 8.59 2.91
C ARG A 83 -10.73 7.85 1.80
N LEU A 84 -10.22 6.70 2.06
CA LEU A 84 -9.41 5.94 1.13
C LEU A 84 -10.04 4.55 0.87
#